data_7d2108fa0722b6dd3b5942fa85651448
#
_entry.id   7d2108fa0722b6dd3b5942fa85651448
#
_cell.length_a   1.000
_cell.length_b   1.000
_cell.length_c   1.000
_cell.angle_alpha   90.00
_cell.angle_beta   90.00
_cell.angle_gamma   90.00
#
_symmetry.space_group_name_H-M   'P 1'
#
loop_
_entity.id
_entity.type
_entity.pdbx_description
1 polymer ?
#
loop_
_entity_poly.entity_id
_entity_poly.type
_entity_poly.pdbx_seq_one_letter_code
_entity_poly.pdbx_strand_id
1 'polypeptide(L)'
;MMIAFSTGSLHTYGLARVAHLAAAAGFDGLELMVDDRWDTRDAAHLRAVVESAGIPIVSVHAQARPGNRGWEEDEVARLHRAVTLAHAVGARTVVAHPPLRYRWVSLRHPPFITLAMVTPFRQRSPYRRWLLAELESYQAREAITIAIESMPRHRFGPWLADLFEMNEIRDLRRFPAITLDTTHVATWGVDLLETYEVLAHCVAHVHLSNYDRRQHRLPQDGSLALGPFLAALRRRGYEGAIVVELQPDALEAGDEGRVRGRLAETVAFCRAHFIADPHRRGIDGQAAWMKDSASLT
;
A
#
# COMPACT_ATOMS: atom_id res chain seq x y z
N MET A 1 6.59 -13.78 5.93
CA MET A 1 5.74 -12.58 5.75
C MET A 1 6.47 -11.37 6.28
N MET A 2 6.30 -10.24 5.64
CA MET A 2 7.01 -8.99 5.92
C MET A 2 5.97 -7.88 6.18
N ILE A 3 6.13 -7.15 7.28
CA ILE A 3 5.32 -5.96 7.59
C ILE A 3 6.18 -4.74 7.28
N ALA A 4 5.81 -3.99 6.25
CA ALA A 4 6.55 -2.82 5.78
C ALA A 4 5.76 -1.52 6.05
N PHE A 5 6.45 -0.40 5.97
CA PHE A 5 5.88 0.92 6.17
C PHE A 5 6.03 1.76 4.90
N SER A 6 4.93 2.38 4.44
CA SER A 6 4.99 3.30 3.29
C SER A 6 5.59 4.64 3.71
N THR A 7 6.66 5.04 3.03
CA THR A 7 7.32 6.34 3.28
C THR A 7 6.41 7.52 2.95
N GLY A 8 5.39 7.31 2.13
CA GLY A 8 4.33 8.28 1.83
C GLY A 8 3.52 8.69 3.05
N SER A 9 3.39 7.81 4.05
CA SER A 9 2.65 8.07 5.28
C SER A 9 3.24 9.21 6.12
N LEU A 10 4.52 9.50 5.95
CA LEU A 10 5.23 10.59 6.63
C LEU A 10 5.96 11.49 5.61
N HIS A 11 5.30 11.81 4.50
CA HIS A 11 5.88 12.64 3.43
C HIS A 11 6.31 14.04 3.90
N THR A 12 5.88 14.49 5.07
CA THR A 12 6.32 15.74 5.71
C THR A 12 7.67 15.62 6.42
N TYR A 13 8.19 14.40 6.56
CA TYR A 13 9.51 14.11 7.14
C TYR A 13 10.52 13.81 6.03
N GLY A 14 11.82 14.08 6.27
CA GLY A 14 12.88 13.59 5.40
C GLY A 14 12.98 12.06 5.41
N LEU A 15 13.28 11.45 4.27
CA LEU A 15 13.26 10.01 4.10
C LEU A 15 14.12 9.25 5.12
N ALA A 16 15.33 9.74 5.38
CA ALA A 16 16.22 9.12 6.39
C ALA A 16 15.55 9.05 7.77
N ARG A 17 14.80 10.10 8.15
CA ARG A 17 14.08 10.12 9.42
C ARG A 17 12.95 9.11 9.44
N VAL A 18 12.19 9.00 8.34
CA VAL A 18 11.13 7.99 8.19
C VAL A 18 11.70 6.58 8.33
N ALA A 19 12.82 6.29 7.69
CA ALA A 19 13.47 4.98 7.75
C ALA A 19 13.87 4.61 9.20
N HIS A 20 14.51 5.53 9.92
CA HIS A 20 14.87 5.29 11.32
C HIS A 20 13.65 5.12 12.25
N LEU A 21 12.57 5.88 12.03
CA LEU A 21 11.33 5.72 12.80
C LEU A 21 10.67 4.36 12.55
N ALA A 22 10.61 3.93 11.31
CA ALA A 22 10.06 2.62 10.92
C ALA A 22 10.91 1.47 11.49
N ALA A 23 12.23 1.54 11.37
CA ALA A 23 13.15 0.55 11.94
C ALA A 23 13.00 0.46 13.47
N ALA A 24 12.98 1.60 14.16
CA ALA A 24 12.81 1.66 15.62
C ALA A 24 11.45 1.13 16.10
N ALA A 25 10.39 1.27 15.29
CA ALA A 25 9.08 0.72 15.57
C ALA A 25 9.01 -0.80 15.32
N GLY A 26 9.98 -1.37 14.63
CA GLY A 26 10.07 -2.81 14.34
C GLY A 26 9.40 -3.24 13.05
N PHE A 27 9.26 -2.36 12.05
CA PHE A 27 8.91 -2.77 10.70
C PHE A 27 10.04 -3.57 10.05
N ASP A 28 9.68 -4.52 9.19
CA ASP A 28 10.63 -5.42 8.52
C ASP A 28 11.18 -4.80 7.22
N GLY A 29 10.56 -3.76 6.69
CA GLY A 29 10.93 -3.09 5.44
C GLY A 29 10.19 -1.79 5.21
N LEU A 30 10.57 -1.13 4.12
CA LEU A 30 9.93 0.11 3.64
C LEU A 30 9.33 -0.11 2.25
N GLU A 31 8.19 0.51 2.01
CA GLU A 31 7.78 0.86 0.66
C GLU A 31 8.19 2.29 0.36
N LEU A 32 8.95 2.45 -0.71
CA LEU A 32 9.36 3.77 -1.17
C LEU A 32 8.25 4.40 -2.01
N MET A 33 7.54 5.37 -1.45
CA MET A 33 6.65 6.25 -2.23
C MET A 33 7.49 7.27 -2.98
N VAL A 34 7.51 7.15 -4.30
CA VAL A 34 8.26 8.08 -5.15
C VAL A 34 7.45 9.34 -5.41
N ASP A 35 8.00 10.50 -5.08
CA ASP A 35 7.34 11.79 -5.24
C ASP A 35 8.27 12.88 -5.82
N ASP A 36 7.95 14.17 -5.62
CA ASP A 36 8.74 15.30 -6.14
C ASP A 36 10.06 15.49 -5.42
N ARG A 37 10.23 14.95 -4.24
CA ARG A 37 11.41 15.13 -3.43
C ARG A 37 12.59 14.38 -4.03
N TRP A 38 13.75 14.98 -4.01
CA TRP A 38 14.96 14.37 -4.53
C TRP A 38 15.38 13.13 -3.74
N ASP A 39 15.15 13.11 -2.41
CA ASP A 39 15.54 12.04 -1.50
C ASP A 39 14.77 10.74 -1.75
N THR A 40 13.63 10.78 -2.46
CA THR A 40 12.89 9.59 -2.89
C THR A 40 13.30 9.06 -4.27
N ARG A 41 14.28 9.67 -4.94
CA ARG A 41 14.62 9.39 -6.34
C ARG A 41 16.08 9.08 -6.59
N ASP A 42 16.98 9.51 -5.70
CA ASP A 42 18.42 9.28 -5.83
C ASP A 42 18.79 7.92 -5.26
N ALA A 43 19.17 7.00 -6.15
CA ALA A 43 19.48 5.62 -5.77
C ALA A 43 20.69 5.50 -4.83
N ALA A 44 21.66 6.41 -4.94
CA ALA A 44 22.83 6.37 -4.04
C ALA A 44 22.42 6.83 -2.64
N HIS A 45 21.63 7.89 -2.55
CA HIS A 45 21.06 8.36 -1.28
C HIS A 45 20.17 7.30 -0.63
N LEU A 46 19.29 6.66 -1.41
CA LEU A 46 18.39 5.59 -0.92
C LEU A 46 19.18 4.43 -0.32
N ARG A 47 20.24 3.97 -0.97
CA ARG A 47 21.11 2.91 -0.43
C ARG A 47 21.79 3.33 0.88
N ALA A 48 22.28 4.57 0.95
CA ALA A 48 22.89 5.09 2.17
C ALA A 48 21.86 5.18 3.33
N VAL A 49 20.60 5.55 3.04
CA VAL A 49 19.51 5.55 4.03
C VAL A 49 19.20 4.15 4.52
N VAL A 50 19.06 3.16 3.62
CA VAL A 50 18.85 1.74 3.95
C VAL A 50 19.96 1.21 4.85
N GLU A 51 21.21 1.45 4.49
CA GLU A 51 22.38 1.03 5.27
C GLU A 51 22.40 1.67 6.65
N SER A 52 22.19 3.00 6.73
CA SER A 52 22.18 3.76 7.98
C SER A 52 21.05 3.35 8.93
N ALA A 53 19.85 3.10 8.40
CA ALA A 53 18.68 2.76 9.21
C ALA A 53 18.56 1.25 9.49
N GLY A 54 19.30 0.40 8.78
CA GLY A 54 19.24 -1.04 8.91
C GLY A 54 17.89 -1.64 8.50
N ILE A 55 17.16 -1.00 7.58
CA ILE A 55 15.83 -1.43 7.10
C ILE A 55 15.79 -1.43 5.57
N PRO A 56 15.44 -2.55 4.90
CA PRO A 56 15.44 -2.63 3.44
C PRO A 56 14.24 -1.91 2.82
N ILE A 57 14.40 -1.43 1.57
CA ILE A 57 13.27 -1.07 0.71
C ILE A 57 12.83 -2.36 0.01
N VAL A 58 11.58 -2.77 0.24
CA VAL A 58 11.01 -4.03 -0.27
C VAL A 58 10.13 -3.83 -1.50
N SER A 59 9.54 -2.65 -1.62
CA SER A 59 8.72 -2.24 -2.75
C SER A 59 8.93 -0.78 -3.10
N VAL A 60 8.66 -0.45 -4.36
CA VAL A 60 8.66 0.93 -4.88
C VAL A 60 7.27 1.25 -5.39
N HIS A 61 6.64 2.24 -4.80
CA HIS A 61 5.38 2.77 -5.30
C HIS A 61 5.68 3.79 -6.41
N ALA A 62 5.33 3.43 -7.64
CA ALA A 62 5.63 4.23 -8.82
C ALA A 62 4.93 5.58 -8.79
N GLN A 63 5.58 6.61 -9.31
CA GLN A 63 4.99 7.93 -9.42
C GLN A 63 3.76 7.91 -10.34
N ALA A 64 2.58 8.13 -9.73
CA ALA A 64 1.31 8.06 -10.44
C ALA A 64 0.89 9.39 -11.09
N ARG A 65 1.36 10.52 -10.55
CA ARG A 65 0.90 11.84 -11.00
C ARG A 65 1.70 12.33 -12.21
N PRO A 66 1.03 12.68 -13.32
CA PRO A 66 1.69 13.34 -14.44
C PRO A 66 2.16 14.75 -14.03
N GLY A 67 3.21 15.23 -14.69
CA GLY A 67 3.70 16.61 -14.52
C GLY A 67 4.58 16.85 -13.29
N ASN A 68 5.03 15.82 -12.60
CA ASN A 68 6.04 15.94 -11.55
C ASN A 68 7.42 16.25 -12.16
N ARG A 69 8.12 17.22 -11.59
CA ARG A 69 9.44 17.63 -12.11
C ARG A 69 10.40 16.45 -12.11
N GLY A 70 11.04 16.23 -13.27
CA GLY A 70 12.06 15.22 -13.47
C GLY A 70 11.52 13.80 -13.62
N TRP A 71 10.22 13.64 -13.86
CA TRP A 71 9.59 12.40 -14.29
C TRP A 71 8.99 12.56 -15.67
N GLU A 72 8.95 11.44 -16.38
CA GLU A 72 8.35 11.32 -17.69
C GLU A 72 6.84 11.61 -17.63
N GLU A 73 6.27 12.22 -18.65
CA GLU A 73 4.82 12.39 -18.76
C GLU A 73 4.11 11.09 -19.15
N ASP A 74 4.81 10.22 -19.88
CA ASP A 74 4.31 8.91 -20.29
C ASP A 74 4.27 7.92 -19.12
N GLU A 75 3.14 7.24 -18.96
CA GLU A 75 2.90 6.33 -17.82
C GLU A 75 3.80 5.08 -17.88
N VAL A 76 4.07 4.56 -19.10
CA VAL A 76 4.94 3.40 -19.28
C VAL A 76 6.39 3.77 -18.94
N ALA A 77 6.84 4.92 -19.40
CA ALA A 77 8.20 5.41 -19.10
C ALA A 77 8.40 5.65 -17.59
N ARG A 78 7.39 6.19 -16.89
CA ARG A 78 7.42 6.31 -15.42
C ARG A 78 7.53 4.94 -14.74
N LEU A 79 6.76 3.96 -15.22
CA LEU A 79 6.82 2.61 -14.67
C LEU A 79 8.20 1.97 -14.90
N HIS A 80 8.77 2.08 -16.09
CA HIS A 80 10.12 1.58 -16.38
C HIS A 80 11.17 2.23 -15.49
N ARG A 81 11.04 3.52 -15.21
CA ARG A 81 11.95 4.21 -14.31
C ARG A 81 11.78 3.74 -12.85
N ALA A 82 10.55 3.48 -12.41
CA ALA A 82 10.31 2.89 -11.08
C ALA A 82 10.93 1.49 -10.96
N VAL A 83 10.85 0.67 -12.02
CA VAL A 83 11.52 -0.64 -12.08
C VAL A 83 13.04 -0.50 -12.00
N THR A 84 13.62 0.45 -12.75
CA THR A 84 15.07 0.75 -12.67
C THR A 84 15.47 1.16 -11.25
N LEU A 85 14.67 1.98 -10.58
CA LEU A 85 14.92 2.38 -9.21
C LEU A 85 14.79 1.19 -8.24
N ALA A 86 13.78 0.35 -8.43
CA ALA A 86 13.57 -0.85 -7.63
C ALA A 86 14.79 -1.79 -7.69
N HIS A 87 15.32 -2.05 -8.87
CA HIS A 87 16.56 -2.81 -9.02
C HIS A 87 17.74 -2.15 -8.30
N ALA A 88 17.88 -0.83 -8.43
CA ALA A 88 18.98 -0.08 -7.82
C ALA A 88 18.97 -0.11 -6.28
N VAL A 89 17.81 -0.31 -5.66
CA VAL A 89 17.64 -0.40 -4.19
C VAL A 89 17.37 -1.82 -3.69
N GLY A 90 17.31 -2.82 -4.58
CA GLY A 90 17.09 -4.22 -4.24
C GLY A 90 15.62 -4.57 -3.93
N ALA A 91 14.67 -3.72 -4.28
CA ALA A 91 13.25 -4.00 -4.15
C ALA A 91 12.78 -5.02 -5.21
N ARG A 92 11.81 -5.85 -4.86
CA ARG A 92 11.29 -6.92 -5.72
C ARG A 92 9.88 -6.67 -6.25
N THR A 93 9.22 -5.64 -5.75
CA THR A 93 7.87 -5.27 -6.14
C THR A 93 7.81 -3.80 -6.52
N VAL A 94 7.09 -3.51 -7.59
CA VAL A 94 6.70 -2.16 -7.97
C VAL A 94 5.18 -2.08 -7.92
N VAL A 95 4.65 -1.17 -7.14
CA VAL A 95 3.22 -0.85 -7.12
C VAL A 95 2.94 0.17 -8.21
N ALA A 96 1.93 -0.08 -9.03
CA ALA A 96 1.55 0.81 -10.13
C ALA A 96 0.03 1.01 -10.14
N HIS A 97 -0.40 2.24 -10.41
CA HIS A 97 -1.81 2.54 -10.56
C HIS A 97 -2.35 2.05 -11.92
N PRO A 98 -3.61 1.65 -12.01
CA PRO A 98 -4.26 1.43 -13.29
C PRO A 98 -4.43 2.76 -14.04
N PRO A 99 -4.69 2.72 -15.37
CA PRO A 99 -4.81 3.92 -16.18
C PRO A 99 -5.95 4.83 -15.71
N LEU A 100 -5.73 6.14 -15.78
CA LEU A 100 -6.80 7.11 -15.55
C LEU A 100 -7.86 7.01 -16.65
N ARG A 101 -9.12 6.97 -16.25
CA ARG A 101 -10.28 6.94 -17.16
C ARG A 101 -10.50 8.27 -17.87
N TYR A 102 -10.16 9.35 -17.21
CA TYR A 102 -10.37 10.71 -17.67
C TYR A 102 -9.05 11.46 -17.73
N ARG A 103 -8.96 12.37 -18.69
CA ARG A 103 -7.77 13.18 -18.85
C ARG A 103 -7.63 14.14 -17.68
N TRP A 104 -6.48 14.09 -17.03
CA TRP A 104 -6.09 15.03 -15.99
C TRP A 104 -5.45 16.26 -16.64
N VAL A 105 -5.93 17.45 -16.33
CA VAL A 105 -5.34 18.70 -16.76
C VAL A 105 -4.95 19.49 -15.50
N SER A 106 -3.67 19.74 -15.35
CA SER A 106 -3.17 20.66 -14.33
C SER A 106 -2.88 22.01 -14.96
N LEU A 107 -3.64 23.03 -14.58
CA LEU A 107 -3.33 24.43 -14.92
C LEU A 107 -2.46 24.98 -13.79
N ARG A 108 -1.17 25.20 -14.09
CA ARG A 108 -0.26 25.92 -13.20
C ARG A 108 -0.36 27.41 -13.48
N HIS A 109 -0.91 28.15 -12.55
CA HIS A 109 -0.86 29.60 -12.57
C HIS A 109 0.27 30.06 -11.62
N PRO A 110 1.32 30.73 -12.12
CA PRO A 110 2.33 31.30 -11.21
C PRO A 110 1.69 32.37 -10.31
N PRO A 111 2.10 32.47 -9.02
CA PRO A 111 3.17 31.70 -8.39
C PRO A 111 2.71 30.53 -7.53
N PHE A 112 1.41 30.29 -7.20
CA PHE A 112 1.03 29.38 -6.13
C PHE A 112 -0.25 28.54 -6.34
N ILE A 113 -0.95 28.61 -7.45
CA ILE A 113 -2.21 27.88 -7.64
C ILE A 113 -2.01 26.80 -8.72
N THR A 114 -2.10 25.52 -8.30
CA THR A 114 -2.28 24.40 -9.22
C THR A 114 -3.75 24.01 -9.20
N LEU A 115 -4.49 24.35 -10.25
CA LEU A 115 -5.84 23.87 -10.44
C LEU A 115 -5.77 22.54 -11.22
N ALA A 116 -6.09 21.46 -10.54
CA ALA A 116 -6.19 20.14 -11.16
C ALA A 116 -7.65 19.89 -11.52
N MET A 117 -7.94 19.68 -12.80
CA MET A 117 -9.29 19.36 -13.28
C MET A 117 -9.29 18.01 -13.98
N VAL A 118 -10.25 17.18 -13.61
CA VAL A 118 -10.60 15.97 -14.37
C VAL A 118 -11.53 16.38 -15.49
N THR A 119 -11.12 16.17 -16.72
CA THR A 119 -11.98 16.49 -17.88
C THR A 119 -13.04 15.41 -18.08
N PRO A 120 -14.24 15.72 -18.57
CA PRO A 120 -15.28 14.72 -18.83
C PRO A 120 -14.96 13.81 -20.05
N PHE A 121 -13.84 14.06 -20.74
CA PHE A 121 -13.44 13.30 -21.91
C PHE A 121 -12.66 12.05 -21.51
N ARG A 122 -13.17 10.87 -21.91
CA ARG A 122 -12.46 9.60 -21.73
C ARG A 122 -11.15 9.61 -22.51
N GLN A 123 -10.10 9.16 -21.86
CA GLN A 123 -8.78 9.02 -22.45
C GLN A 123 -8.62 7.61 -23.01
N ARG A 124 -8.13 7.49 -24.24
CA ARG A 124 -7.59 6.22 -24.75
C ARG A 124 -6.14 6.13 -24.34
N SER A 125 -5.87 5.55 -23.16
CA SER A 125 -4.51 5.47 -22.63
C SER A 125 -3.69 4.43 -23.42
N PRO A 126 -2.51 4.81 -24.00
CA PRO A 126 -1.52 3.86 -24.47
C PRO A 126 -1.08 2.88 -23.39
N TYR A 127 -1.01 3.34 -22.14
CA TYR A 127 -0.66 2.55 -20.97
C TYR A 127 -1.62 1.37 -20.76
N ARG A 128 -2.94 1.56 -20.96
CA ARG A 128 -3.91 0.45 -20.92
C ARG A 128 -3.56 -0.66 -21.94
N ARG A 129 -3.16 -0.28 -23.14
CA ARG A 129 -2.78 -1.26 -24.17
C ARG A 129 -1.51 -2.00 -23.77
N TRP A 130 -0.54 -1.28 -23.25
CA TRP A 130 0.70 -1.83 -22.76
C TRP A 130 0.47 -2.82 -21.61
N LEU A 131 -0.36 -2.47 -20.61
CA LEU A 131 -0.72 -3.36 -19.51
C LEU A 131 -1.33 -4.67 -19.98
N LEU A 132 -2.12 -4.64 -21.06
CA LEU A 132 -2.78 -5.84 -21.59
C LEU A 132 -1.88 -6.69 -22.49
N ALA A 133 -0.89 -6.09 -23.13
CA ALA A 133 -0.08 -6.77 -24.15
C ALA A 133 1.33 -7.11 -23.66
N GLU A 134 1.91 -6.28 -22.81
CA GLU A 134 3.35 -6.29 -22.52
C GLU A 134 3.68 -6.55 -21.04
N LEU A 135 2.77 -6.30 -20.11
CA LEU A 135 3.05 -6.34 -18.67
C LEU A 135 3.67 -7.66 -18.22
N GLU A 136 3.08 -8.79 -18.64
CA GLU A 136 3.53 -10.12 -18.20
C GLU A 136 4.94 -10.43 -18.74
N SER A 137 5.18 -10.18 -20.03
CA SER A 137 6.50 -10.39 -20.64
C SER A 137 7.56 -9.43 -20.07
N TYR A 138 7.15 -8.20 -19.74
CA TYR A 138 8.01 -7.22 -19.12
C TYR A 138 8.43 -7.66 -17.70
N GLN A 139 7.48 -8.07 -16.87
CA GLN A 139 7.76 -8.59 -15.52
C GLN A 139 8.71 -9.79 -15.55
N ALA A 140 8.47 -10.73 -16.48
CA ALA A 140 9.32 -11.91 -16.64
C ALA A 140 10.76 -11.53 -17.03
N ARG A 141 10.91 -10.57 -17.95
CA ARG A 141 12.22 -10.09 -18.40
C ARG A 141 12.98 -9.35 -17.31
N GLU A 142 12.30 -8.48 -16.57
CA GLU A 142 12.89 -7.69 -15.51
C GLU A 142 13.03 -8.47 -14.18
N ALA A 143 12.49 -9.69 -14.10
CA ALA A 143 12.46 -10.48 -12.86
C ALA A 143 11.92 -9.69 -11.64
N ILE A 144 10.86 -8.88 -11.87
CA ILE A 144 10.25 -8.03 -10.86
C ILE A 144 8.73 -8.18 -10.88
N THR A 145 8.09 -8.13 -9.73
CA THR A 145 6.62 -8.10 -9.65
C THR A 145 6.11 -6.67 -9.83
N ILE A 146 5.22 -6.46 -10.80
CA ILE A 146 4.49 -5.20 -10.94
C ILE A 146 3.05 -5.46 -10.49
N ALA A 147 2.69 -4.95 -9.32
CA ALA A 147 1.40 -5.16 -8.71
C ALA A 147 0.48 -3.95 -9.02
N ILE A 148 -0.60 -4.20 -9.77
CA ILE A 148 -1.55 -3.14 -10.12
C ILE A 148 -2.48 -2.89 -8.93
N GLU A 149 -2.56 -1.66 -8.48
CA GLU A 149 -3.29 -1.30 -7.27
C GLU A 149 -4.80 -1.18 -7.49
N SER A 150 -5.58 -1.69 -6.55
CA SER A 150 -7.02 -1.42 -6.45
C SER A 150 -7.23 0.03 -5.98
N MET A 151 -7.83 0.87 -6.82
CA MET A 151 -7.93 2.32 -6.58
C MET A 151 -9.27 2.71 -5.94
N PRO A 152 -9.32 3.84 -5.21
CA PRO A 152 -10.54 4.27 -4.55
C PRO A 152 -11.59 4.75 -5.56
N ARG A 153 -12.86 4.60 -5.19
CA ARG A 153 -13.97 5.29 -5.83
C ARG A 153 -14.34 6.55 -5.07
N HIS A 154 -14.64 7.59 -5.79
CA HIS A 154 -14.93 8.90 -5.22
C HIS A 154 -16.43 9.18 -5.20
N ARG A 155 -16.94 9.64 -4.07
CA ARG A 155 -18.34 10.02 -3.92
C ARG A 155 -18.54 11.51 -4.23
N PHE A 156 -19.41 11.79 -5.20
CA PHE A 156 -19.85 13.12 -5.56
C PHE A 156 -21.38 13.23 -5.31
N GLY A 157 -21.76 13.67 -4.13
CA GLY A 157 -23.14 13.61 -3.68
C GLY A 157 -23.67 12.18 -3.66
N PRO A 158 -24.77 11.84 -4.39
CA PRO A 158 -25.30 10.48 -4.48
C PRO A 158 -24.51 9.59 -5.45
N TRP A 159 -23.63 10.15 -6.27
CA TRP A 159 -22.92 9.44 -7.33
C TRP A 159 -21.59 8.88 -6.82
N LEU A 160 -21.31 7.63 -7.21
CA LEU A 160 -20.03 7.00 -7.00
C LEU A 160 -19.28 6.96 -8.35
N ALA A 161 -18.15 7.64 -8.42
CA ALA A 161 -17.34 7.72 -9.63
C ALA A 161 -16.02 6.95 -9.48
N ASP A 162 -15.70 6.15 -10.50
CA ASP A 162 -14.41 5.51 -10.63
C ASP A 162 -13.56 6.31 -11.64
N LEU A 163 -12.48 6.88 -11.18
CA LEU A 163 -11.58 7.69 -12.00
C LEU A 163 -10.57 6.85 -12.78
N PHE A 164 -10.52 5.54 -12.52
CA PHE A 164 -9.56 4.63 -13.12
C PHE A 164 -10.23 3.64 -14.07
N GLU A 165 -9.51 3.23 -15.11
CA GLU A 165 -9.88 2.08 -15.94
C GLU A 165 -9.35 0.80 -15.30
N MET A 166 -9.95 -0.34 -15.62
CA MET A 166 -9.52 -1.66 -15.14
C MET A 166 -9.50 -1.81 -13.59
N ASN A 167 -10.33 -1.04 -12.89
CA ASN A 167 -10.42 -0.99 -11.43
C ASN A 167 -11.61 -1.78 -10.86
N GLU A 168 -12.30 -2.55 -11.68
CA GLU A 168 -13.34 -3.46 -11.20
C GLU A 168 -12.75 -4.84 -10.84
N ILE A 169 -13.38 -5.56 -9.91
CA ILE A 169 -12.93 -6.91 -9.50
C ILE A 169 -12.70 -7.82 -10.72
N ARG A 170 -13.61 -7.78 -11.73
CA ARG A 170 -13.48 -8.56 -12.96
C ARG A 170 -12.24 -8.20 -13.79
N ASP A 171 -11.77 -6.96 -13.71
CA ASP A 171 -10.60 -6.49 -14.44
C ASP A 171 -9.31 -6.78 -13.66
N LEU A 172 -9.33 -6.54 -12.35
CA LEU A 172 -8.21 -6.83 -11.44
C LEU A 172 -7.80 -8.31 -11.47
N ARG A 173 -8.78 -9.23 -11.53
CA ARG A 173 -8.52 -10.67 -11.66
C ARG A 173 -7.72 -11.09 -12.91
N ARG A 174 -7.57 -10.22 -13.87
CA ARG A 174 -6.84 -10.49 -15.12
C ARG A 174 -5.37 -10.13 -15.04
N PHE A 175 -4.97 -9.39 -14.01
CA PHE A 175 -3.57 -9.08 -13.80
C PHE A 175 -2.85 -10.25 -13.11
N PRO A 176 -1.59 -10.50 -13.48
CA PRO A 176 -0.77 -11.55 -12.84
C PRO A 176 -0.47 -11.22 -11.38
N ALA A 177 -0.42 -9.94 -11.03
CA ALA A 177 -0.20 -9.45 -9.68
C ALA A 177 -0.98 -8.15 -9.43
N ILE A 178 -1.59 -8.04 -8.25
CA ILE A 178 -2.27 -6.83 -7.80
C ILE A 178 -1.80 -6.43 -6.40
N THR A 179 -1.90 -5.13 -6.12
CA THR A 179 -1.90 -4.58 -4.77
C THR A 179 -3.33 -4.40 -4.32
N LEU A 180 -3.72 -5.11 -3.26
CA LEU A 180 -5.03 -4.91 -2.64
C LEU A 180 -4.88 -3.85 -1.54
N ASP A 181 -5.45 -2.65 -1.78
CA ASP A 181 -5.57 -1.61 -0.75
C ASP A 181 -6.90 -1.75 -0.02
N THR A 182 -6.81 -1.95 1.29
CA THR A 182 -7.98 -2.22 2.14
C THR A 182 -8.95 -1.04 2.22
N THR A 183 -8.45 0.19 2.24
CA THR A 183 -9.30 1.39 2.30
C THR A 183 -9.86 1.78 0.95
N HIS A 184 -9.14 1.51 -0.13
CA HIS A 184 -9.66 1.71 -1.47
C HIS A 184 -10.85 0.78 -1.73
N VAL A 185 -10.73 -0.50 -1.39
CA VAL A 185 -11.85 -1.47 -1.46
C VAL A 185 -13.04 -1.02 -0.61
N ALA A 186 -12.80 -0.46 0.59
CA ALA A 186 -13.87 0.07 1.44
C ALA A 186 -14.68 1.17 0.74
N THR A 187 -14.06 1.99 -0.11
CA THR A 187 -14.76 3.03 -0.88
C THR A 187 -15.71 2.47 -1.95
N TRP A 188 -15.57 1.20 -2.32
CA TRP A 188 -16.45 0.55 -3.29
C TRP A 188 -17.78 0.13 -2.67
N GLY A 189 -17.86 0.07 -1.32
CA GLY A 189 -19.06 -0.34 -0.59
C GLY A 189 -19.27 -1.86 -0.64
N VAL A 190 -18.20 -2.63 -0.79
CA VAL A 190 -18.19 -4.10 -0.80
C VAL A 190 -17.46 -4.65 0.42
N ASP A 191 -17.71 -5.91 0.75
CA ASP A 191 -16.99 -6.58 1.84
C ASP A 191 -15.53 -6.86 1.46
N LEU A 192 -14.60 -6.53 2.37
CA LEU A 192 -13.16 -6.71 2.17
C LEU A 192 -12.76 -8.18 2.08
N LEU A 193 -13.33 -9.02 2.94
CA LEU A 193 -13.00 -10.45 2.96
C LEU A 193 -13.52 -11.15 1.71
N GLU A 194 -14.77 -10.90 1.33
CA GLU A 194 -15.35 -11.45 0.10
C GLU A 194 -14.55 -10.99 -1.14
N THR A 195 -14.15 -9.72 -1.17
CA THR A 195 -13.31 -9.18 -2.25
C THR A 195 -11.95 -9.88 -2.30
N TYR A 196 -11.31 -10.05 -1.14
CA TYR A 196 -10.04 -10.77 -1.05
C TYR A 196 -10.19 -12.23 -1.51
N GLU A 197 -11.24 -12.95 -1.08
CA GLU A 197 -11.43 -14.35 -1.47
C GLU A 197 -11.51 -14.51 -3.01
N VAL A 198 -12.12 -13.57 -3.69
CA VAL A 198 -12.20 -13.55 -5.17
C VAL A 198 -10.88 -13.21 -5.82
N LEU A 199 -10.07 -12.33 -5.22
CA LEU A 199 -8.82 -11.81 -5.78
C LEU A 199 -7.57 -12.52 -5.27
N ALA A 200 -7.68 -13.43 -4.29
CA ALA A 200 -6.56 -14.00 -3.56
C ALA A 200 -5.48 -14.66 -4.44
N HIS A 201 -5.88 -15.17 -5.63
CA HIS A 201 -4.96 -15.83 -6.55
C HIS A 201 -3.98 -14.85 -7.24
N CYS A 202 -4.29 -13.56 -7.27
CA CYS A 202 -3.47 -12.53 -7.87
C CYS A 202 -3.00 -11.44 -6.90
N VAL A 203 -3.43 -11.47 -5.61
CA VAL A 203 -2.93 -10.53 -4.59
C VAL A 203 -1.48 -10.87 -4.27
N ALA A 204 -0.55 -10.05 -4.76
CA ALA A 204 0.88 -10.17 -4.52
C ALA A 204 1.41 -9.15 -3.50
N HIS A 205 0.64 -8.08 -3.26
CA HIS A 205 0.98 -6.98 -2.38
C HIS A 205 -0.27 -6.47 -1.66
N VAL A 206 -0.11 -5.94 -0.46
CA VAL A 206 -1.24 -5.41 0.33
C VAL A 206 -0.88 -4.05 0.91
N HIS A 207 -1.71 -3.05 0.66
CA HIS A 207 -1.74 -1.81 1.43
C HIS A 207 -2.75 -1.94 2.55
N LEU A 208 -2.27 -1.87 3.79
CA LEU A 208 -3.06 -2.08 4.98
C LEU A 208 -3.28 -0.76 5.73
N SER A 209 -4.51 -0.35 5.81
CA SER A 209 -4.98 0.73 6.68
C SER A 209 -6.47 0.60 6.92
N ASN A 210 -7.00 1.30 7.93
CA ASN A 210 -8.41 1.23 8.26
C ASN A 210 -9.20 2.41 7.66
N TYR A 211 -10.51 2.35 7.76
CA TYR A 211 -11.46 3.28 7.15
C TYR A 211 -12.54 3.71 8.16
N ASP A 212 -12.68 5.04 8.35
CA ASP A 212 -13.71 5.67 9.19
C ASP A 212 -14.52 6.72 8.40
N ARG A 213 -14.77 6.48 7.11
CA ARG A 213 -15.17 7.41 6.03
C ARG A 213 -14.00 8.26 5.52
N ARG A 214 -12.85 8.22 6.16
CA ARG A 214 -11.57 8.71 5.67
C ARG A 214 -10.66 7.51 5.44
N GLN A 215 -9.89 7.57 4.39
CA GLN A 215 -8.93 6.51 4.03
C GLN A 215 -7.66 6.62 4.89
N HIS A 216 -6.90 5.54 4.93
CA HIS A 216 -5.57 5.47 5.52
C HIS A 216 -5.53 5.85 7.01
N ARG A 217 -6.51 5.33 7.79
CA ARG A 217 -6.53 5.41 9.25
C ARG A 217 -5.68 4.28 9.85
N LEU A 218 -5.31 4.41 11.13
CA LEU A 218 -4.59 3.36 11.85
C LEU A 218 -5.35 2.03 11.77
N PRO A 219 -4.67 0.89 11.64
CA PRO A 219 -5.33 -0.42 11.55
C PRO A 219 -6.32 -0.72 12.67
N GLN A 220 -6.09 -0.21 13.87
CA GLN A 220 -6.97 -0.35 15.03
C GLN A 220 -8.12 0.66 15.06
N ASP A 221 -8.07 1.73 14.25
CA ASP A 221 -9.02 2.85 14.29
C ASP A 221 -9.89 2.88 13.03
N GLY A 222 -10.99 2.14 13.02
CA GLY A 222 -11.94 2.16 11.90
C GLY A 222 -12.90 0.99 11.90
N SER A 223 -13.62 0.86 10.78
CA SER A 223 -14.72 -0.11 10.64
C SER A 223 -14.36 -1.38 9.88
N LEU A 224 -13.17 -1.45 9.26
CA LEU A 224 -12.76 -2.64 8.52
C LEU A 224 -12.35 -3.78 9.44
N ALA A 225 -12.77 -5.00 9.10
CA ALA A 225 -12.42 -6.22 9.80
C ALA A 225 -10.97 -6.67 9.49
N LEU A 226 -9.97 -5.82 9.79
CA LEU A 226 -8.58 -6.07 9.42
C LEU A 226 -7.96 -7.28 10.14
N GLY A 227 -8.36 -7.57 11.38
CA GLY A 227 -7.90 -8.78 12.06
C GLY A 227 -8.32 -10.07 11.33
N PRO A 228 -9.60 -10.27 11.02
CA PRO A 228 -10.07 -11.36 10.17
C PRO A 228 -9.42 -11.39 8.78
N PHE A 229 -9.16 -10.24 8.16
CA PHE A 229 -8.47 -10.15 6.87
C PHE A 229 -7.01 -10.64 6.97
N LEU A 230 -6.24 -10.20 7.96
CA LEU A 230 -4.88 -10.66 8.21
C LEU A 230 -4.83 -12.17 8.48
N ALA A 231 -5.82 -12.70 9.24
CA ALA A 231 -5.95 -14.13 9.44
C ALA A 231 -6.28 -14.89 8.14
N ALA A 232 -7.06 -14.30 7.23
CA ALA A 232 -7.36 -14.90 5.93
C ALA A 232 -6.12 -14.93 5.02
N LEU A 233 -5.32 -13.87 4.97
CA LEU A 233 -4.02 -13.84 4.29
C LEU A 233 -3.13 -14.99 4.77
N ARG A 234 -3.00 -15.14 6.09
CA ARG A 234 -2.19 -16.23 6.69
C ARG A 234 -2.70 -17.59 6.32
N ARG A 235 -4.01 -17.85 6.44
CA ARG A 235 -4.61 -19.17 6.12
C ARG A 235 -4.36 -19.59 4.68
N ARG A 236 -4.27 -18.62 3.76
CA ARG A 236 -3.98 -18.86 2.34
C ARG A 236 -2.48 -18.92 2.02
N GLY A 237 -1.61 -18.83 3.03
CA GLY A 237 -0.15 -18.86 2.80
C GLY A 237 0.38 -17.64 2.08
N TYR A 238 -0.20 -16.45 2.32
CA TYR A 238 0.28 -15.21 1.70
C TYR A 238 1.73 -14.91 2.10
N GLU A 239 2.61 -14.74 1.12
CA GLU A 239 4.05 -14.52 1.30
C GLU A 239 4.50 -13.10 0.93
N GLY A 240 3.62 -12.29 0.33
CA GLY A 240 3.90 -10.91 -0.05
C GLY A 240 4.13 -9.98 1.14
N ALA A 241 4.46 -8.73 0.84
CA ALA A 241 4.55 -7.68 1.85
C ALA A 241 3.17 -7.13 2.21
N ILE A 242 2.97 -6.89 3.50
CA ILE A 242 1.85 -6.09 4.02
C ILE A 242 2.42 -4.72 4.37
N VAL A 243 2.10 -3.73 3.56
CA VAL A 243 2.57 -2.36 3.72
C VAL A 243 1.53 -1.54 4.45
N VAL A 244 1.91 -0.99 5.58
CA VAL A 244 1.09 -0.04 6.31
C VAL A 244 1.20 1.32 5.62
N GLU A 245 0.08 1.79 5.07
CA GLU A 245 -0.04 3.09 4.40
C GLU A 245 -1.07 3.96 5.11
N LEU A 246 -0.61 5.09 5.68
CA LEU A 246 -1.40 5.94 6.55
C LEU A 246 -1.36 7.41 6.09
N GLN A 247 -2.35 8.18 6.51
CA GLN A 247 -2.27 9.62 6.39
C GLN A 247 -1.45 10.21 7.55
N PRO A 248 -0.71 11.32 7.34
CA PRO A 248 0.07 11.96 8.40
C PRO A 248 -0.75 12.37 9.62
N ASP A 249 -2.02 12.77 9.44
CA ASP A 249 -2.93 13.13 10.53
C ASP A 249 -3.31 11.93 11.40
N ALA A 250 -3.39 10.73 10.82
CA ALA A 250 -3.63 9.49 11.59
C ALA A 250 -2.44 9.17 12.51
N LEU A 251 -1.23 9.52 12.10
CA LEU A 251 -0.01 9.37 12.89
C LEU A 251 0.25 10.54 13.84
N GLU A 252 -0.59 11.58 13.83
CA GLU A 252 -0.35 12.82 14.57
C GLU A 252 1.04 13.42 14.24
N ALA A 253 1.39 13.48 12.93
CA ALA A 253 2.72 13.76 12.42
C ALA A 253 3.33 15.12 12.82
N GLY A 254 2.61 15.99 13.52
CA GLY A 254 3.13 17.19 14.15
C GLY A 254 3.91 16.92 15.43
N ASP A 255 3.82 15.72 16.01
CA ASP A 255 4.49 15.30 17.23
C ASP A 255 5.20 13.95 17.03
N GLU A 256 6.52 13.96 16.99
CA GLU A 256 7.31 12.75 16.76
C GLU A 256 7.15 11.70 17.87
N GLY A 257 6.89 12.10 19.10
CA GLY A 257 6.61 11.17 20.20
C GLY A 257 5.32 10.38 19.94
N ARG A 258 4.28 11.06 19.41
CA ARG A 258 3.05 10.43 18.98
C ARG A 258 3.28 9.49 17.79
N VAL A 259 4.02 9.94 16.78
CA VAL A 259 4.39 9.09 15.65
C VAL A 259 5.02 7.78 16.11
N ARG A 260 6.02 7.83 17.01
CA ARG A 260 6.68 6.63 17.54
C ARG A 260 5.69 5.67 18.21
N GLY A 261 4.82 6.19 19.07
CA GLY A 261 3.78 5.39 19.73
C GLY A 261 2.85 4.73 18.72
N ARG A 262 2.31 5.51 17.77
CA ARG A 262 1.38 5.00 16.73
C ARG A 262 2.01 3.95 15.81
N LEU A 263 3.26 4.12 15.42
CA LEU A 263 3.99 3.13 14.63
C LEU A 263 4.17 1.81 15.39
N ALA A 264 4.57 1.88 16.67
CA ALA A 264 4.73 0.68 17.51
C ALA A 264 3.38 -0.06 17.73
N GLU A 265 2.30 0.67 18.03
CA GLU A 265 0.94 0.12 18.14
C GLU A 265 0.51 -0.58 16.85
N THR A 266 0.80 0.02 15.71
CA THR A 266 0.46 -0.52 14.38
C THR A 266 1.19 -1.82 14.07
N VAL A 267 2.49 -1.89 14.32
CA VAL A 267 3.27 -3.13 14.15
C VAL A 267 2.75 -4.22 15.09
N ALA A 268 2.48 -3.86 16.34
CA ALA A 268 1.93 -4.81 17.33
C ALA A 268 0.57 -5.36 16.89
N PHE A 269 -0.32 -4.50 16.37
CA PHE A 269 -1.61 -4.91 15.81
C PHE A 269 -1.42 -5.90 14.65
N CYS A 270 -0.59 -5.57 13.67
CA CYS A 270 -0.35 -6.44 12.51
C CYS A 270 0.19 -7.80 12.94
N ARG A 271 1.19 -7.82 13.82
CA ARG A 271 1.81 -9.05 14.32
C ARG A 271 0.83 -9.91 15.12
N ALA A 272 0.05 -9.30 16.00
CA ALA A 272 -0.93 -10.01 16.80
C ALA A 272 -1.99 -10.74 15.97
N HIS A 273 -2.48 -10.11 14.89
CA HIS A 273 -3.54 -10.66 14.06
C HIS A 273 -3.04 -11.59 12.96
N PHE A 274 -1.82 -11.40 12.48
CA PHE A 274 -1.24 -12.31 11.49
C PHE A 274 -0.59 -13.54 12.11
N ILE A 275 0.09 -13.39 13.27
CA ILE A 275 0.84 -14.49 13.92
C ILE A 275 -0.03 -15.28 14.87
N ALA A 276 -1.08 -14.67 15.47
CA ALA A 276 -1.95 -15.34 16.43
C ALA A 276 -2.68 -16.55 15.82
N ASP A 277 -2.42 -17.73 16.36
CA ASP A 277 -3.19 -18.93 16.07
C ASP A 277 -4.54 -18.84 16.79
N PRO A 278 -5.70 -18.74 16.07
CA PRO A 278 -7.00 -18.72 16.72
C PRO A 278 -7.29 -20.00 17.53
N HIS A 279 -6.61 -21.11 17.26
CA HIS A 279 -6.76 -22.36 18.01
C HIS A 279 -5.97 -22.40 19.32
N ARG A 280 -4.99 -21.52 19.57
CA ARG A 280 -4.28 -21.45 20.87
C ARG A 280 -5.10 -20.84 22.00
N ARG A 281 -6.08 -19.99 21.72
CA ARG A 281 -6.94 -19.40 22.77
C ARG A 281 -7.89 -20.41 23.43
N GLY A 282 -8.15 -21.57 22.80
CA GLY A 282 -9.01 -22.62 23.35
C GLY A 282 -8.29 -23.54 24.32
N ILE A 283 -6.98 -23.70 24.25
CA ILE A 283 -6.22 -24.67 25.07
C ILE A 283 -5.85 -24.08 26.41
N ASP A 284 -5.50 -22.80 26.47
CA ASP A 284 -5.16 -22.12 27.74
C ASP A 284 -6.41 -21.88 28.63
N GLY A 285 -7.61 -21.72 28.03
CA GLY A 285 -8.88 -21.62 28.74
C GLY A 285 -9.34 -22.94 29.34
N GLN A 286 -9.07 -24.06 28.68
CA GLN A 286 -9.42 -25.39 29.22
C GLN A 286 -8.45 -25.87 30.29
N ALA A 287 -7.18 -25.52 30.22
CA ALA A 287 -6.20 -25.87 31.25
C ALA A 287 -6.40 -25.11 32.56
N ALA A 288 -6.95 -23.88 32.54
CA ALA A 288 -7.32 -23.15 33.74
C ALA A 288 -8.56 -23.78 34.45
N TRP A 289 -9.53 -24.30 33.68
CA TRP A 289 -10.73 -24.94 34.24
C TRP A 289 -10.44 -26.29 34.90
N MET A 290 -9.46 -27.05 34.40
CA MET A 290 -9.07 -28.34 34.97
C MET A 290 -8.28 -28.26 36.27
N LYS A 291 -7.66 -27.10 36.58
CA LYS A 291 -6.92 -26.90 37.83
C LYS A 291 -7.82 -26.53 39.01
N ASP A 292 -8.94 -25.88 38.79
CA ASP A 292 -9.88 -25.51 39.86
C ASP A 292 -10.82 -26.64 40.29
N SER A 293 -11.00 -27.67 39.46
CA SER A 293 -11.83 -28.83 39.81
C SER A 293 -11.08 -29.91 40.58
N ALA A 294 -9.76 -29.84 40.73
CA ALA A 294 -8.95 -30.79 41.48
C ALA A 294 -8.68 -30.40 42.95
N SER A 295 -9.18 -29.24 43.39
CA SER A 295 -9.00 -28.75 44.79
C SER A 295 -10.26 -28.85 45.63
N LEU A 296 -11.30 -29.61 45.20
CA LEU A 296 -12.57 -29.82 45.90
C LEU A 296 -12.88 -31.31 46.10
N THR A 297 -11.86 -32.14 46.38
CA THR A 297 -12.07 -33.50 46.93
C THR A 297 -11.14 -33.72 48.10
#